data_1d9c3a4f4ef3c32a7af6fd72f08a1d85
#
_entry.id   1d9c3a4f4ef3c32a7af6fd72f08a1d85
#
_cell.length_a   1.000
_cell.length_b   1.000
_cell.length_c   1.000
_cell.angle_alpha   90.00
_cell.angle_beta   90.00
_cell.angle_gamma   90.00
#
_symmetry.space_group_name_H-M   'P 1'
#
loop_
_entity.id
_entity.type
_entity.pdbx_description
1 polymer ?
#
loop_
_entity_poly.entity_id
_entity_poly.type
_entity_poly.pdbx_seq_one_letter_code
_entity_poly.pdbx_strand_id
1 'polypeptide(L)'
;RNRFKKQLKKEIELQIKAVAGVFSELNLQELRIDSHQHTHMIPVVAEALFEVLEEQGWKASYIRDAKEPFFVFLQKTSLYKTYRPVNFVKNILLNYCSALLQKRFRNAGMKPMYLWGLIMSGHMDEERIRQLLPNMEKKAEHNGRMLEILFHPGQVLREEISDEFSQEDAIAFHVSPDRSVEK
;
A
#
# COMPACT_ATOMS: atom_id res chain seq x y z
N ARG A 1 4.01 -10.53 24.71
CA ARG A 1 4.68 -9.92 23.56
C ARG A 1 5.35 -10.97 22.67
N ASN A 2 6.17 -11.88 23.22
CA ASN A 2 6.88 -12.90 22.43
C ASN A 2 5.94 -13.92 21.74
N ARG A 3 4.85 -14.34 22.42
CA ARG A 3 3.86 -15.26 21.84
C ARG A 3 3.16 -14.67 20.63
N PHE A 4 2.74 -13.41 20.72
CA PHE A 4 2.10 -12.69 19.60
C PHE A 4 3.04 -12.59 18.40
N LYS A 5 4.29 -12.17 18.61
CA LYS A 5 5.29 -12.07 17.53
C LYS A 5 5.54 -13.43 16.86
N LYS A 6 5.62 -14.51 17.64
CA LYS A 6 5.77 -15.87 17.08
C LYS A 6 4.57 -16.28 16.21
N GLN A 7 3.35 -15.97 16.64
CA GLN A 7 2.13 -16.24 15.86
C GLN A 7 2.11 -15.43 14.56
N LEU A 8 2.47 -14.15 14.64
CA LEU A 8 2.54 -13.25 13.48
C LEU A 8 3.55 -13.74 12.44
N LYS A 9 4.76 -14.14 12.87
CA LYS A 9 5.76 -14.73 11.97
C LYS A 9 5.26 -15.98 11.30
N LYS A 10 4.63 -16.88 12.05
CA LYS A 10 4.05 -18.11 11.49
C LYS A 10 2.98 -17.80 10.46
N GLU A 11 2.13 -16.81 10.72
CA GLU A 11 1.08 -16.38 9.79
C GLU A 11 1.69 -15.83 8.49
N ILE A 12 2.67 -14.94 8.58
CA ILE A 12 3.36 -14.38 7.40
C ILE A 12 4.02 -15.50 6.59
N GLU A 13 4.70 -16.42 7.24
CA GLU A 13 5.33 -17.57 6.58
C GLU A 13 4.30 -18.42 5.83
N LEU A 14 3.15 -18.73 6.48
CA LEU A 14 2.09 -19.53 5.88
C LEU A 14 1.46 -18.82 4.67
N GLN A 15 1.25 -17.50 4.73
CA GLN A 15 0.71 -16.73 3.61
C GLN A 15 1.66 -16.74 2.42
N ILE A 16 2.96 -16.52 2.63
CA ILE A 16 3.96 -16.58 1.54
C ILE A 16 4.00 -18.00 0.93
N LYS A 17 4.00 -19.04 1.77
CA LYS A 17 3.98 -20.44 1.30
C LYS A 17 2.70 -20.78 0.53
N ALA A 18 1.55 -20.30 0.98
CA ALA A 18 0.28 -20.51 0.30
C ALA A 18 0.28 -19.89 -1.10
N VAL A 19 0.79 -18.65 -1.23
CA VAL A 19 0.95 -17.99 -2.53
C VAL A 19 1.93 -18.77 -3.42
N ALA A 20 3.07 -19.19 -2.86
CA ALA A 20 4.04 -19.99 -3.60
C ALA A 20 3.49 -21.37 -4.04
N GLY A 21 2.57 -21.95 -3.26
CA GLY A 21 1.90 -23.21 -3.61
C GLY A 21 0.90 -23.06 -4.77
N VAL A 22 0.31 -21.88 -4.94
CA VAL A 22 -0.62 -21.58 -6.05
C VAL A 22 0.14 -21.17 -7.31
N PHE A 23 1.19 -20.39 -7.16
CA PHE A 23 2.02 -19.89 -8.26
C PHE A 23 3.36 -20.64 -8.28
N SER A 24 3.42 -21.74 -9.01
CA SER A 24 4.62 -22.61 -9.11
C SER A 24 5.86 -21.88 -9.63
N GLU A 25 5.68 -20.74 -10.32
CA GLU A 25 6.75 -19.92 -10.87
C GLU A 25 7.22 -18.82 -9.89
N LEU A 26 6.65 -18.74 -8.67
CA LEU A 26 7.03 -17.72 -7.70
C LEU A 26 8.49 -17.93 -7.26
N ASN A 27 9.34 -16.96 -7.59
CA ASN A 27 10.72 -16.96 -7.16
C ASN A 27 10.87 -16.41 -5.75
N LEU A 28 11.09 -17.28 -4.76
CA LEU A 28 11.30 -16.88 -3.36
C LEU A 28 12.57 -16.07 -3.12
N GLN A 29 13.44 -15.93 -4.13
CA GLN A 29 14.63 -15.08 -4.09
C GLN A 29 14.39 -13.68 -4.68
N GLU A 30 13.17 -13.41 -5.21
CA GLU A 30 12.80 -12.13 -5.83
C GLU A 30 11.39 -11.69 -5.47
N LEU A 31 10.98 -11.92 -4.24
CA LEU A 31 9.63 -11.60 -3.78
C LEU A 31 9.30 -10.12 -3.93
N ARG A 32 8.12 -9.85 -4.42
CA ARG A 32 7.51 -8.50 -4.43
C ARG A 32 6.38 -8.48 -3.42
N ILE A 33 6.55 -7.70 -2.36
CA ILE A 33 5.69 -7.73 -1.18
C ILE A 33 4.88 -6.46 -1.07
N ASP A 34 3.59 -6.64 -1.00
CA ASP A 34 2.59 -5.68 -0.55
C ASP A 34 1.59 -6.40 0.35
N SER A 35 0.72 -5.68 1.01
CA SER A 35 -0.33 -6.27 1.83
C SER A 35 -1.60 -5.44 1.78
N HIS A 36 -2.72 -6.11 2.04
CA HIS A 36 -4.01 -5.44 2.14
C HIS A 36 -3.94 -4.27 3.14
N GLN A 37 -4.41 -3.10 2.73
CA GLN A 37 -4.38 -1.85 3.50
C GLN A 37 -2.99 -1.47 4.05
N HIS A 38 -1.91 -1.93 3.41
CA HIS A 38 -0.53 -1.63 3.80
C HIS A 38 -0.17 -2.06 5.23
N THR A 39 -0.77 -3.15 5.73
CA THR A 39 -0.53 -3.65 7.10
C THR A 39 0.93 -4.02 7.34
N HIS A 40 1.69 -4.39 6.30
CA HIS A 40 3.13 -4.63 6.38
C HIS A 40 3.93 -3.38 6.81
N MET A 41 3.34 -2.17 6.71
CA MET A 41 3.98 -0.93 7.18
C MET A 41 3.89 -0.75 8.70
N ILE A 42 3.06 -1.51 9.41
CA ILE A 42 3.00 -1.48 10.88
C ILE A 42 4.33 -2.03 11.41
N PRO A 43 5.08 -1.28 12.24
CA PRO A 43 6.45 -1.65 12.60
C PRO A 43 6.62 -3.08 13.13
N VAL A 44 5.69 -3.57 13.96
CA VAL A 44 5.76 -4.94 14.49
C VAL A 44 5.54 -6.00 13.40
N VAL A 45 4.72 -5.69 12.39
CA VAL A 45 4.47 -6.57 11.22
C VAL A 45 5.69 -6.55 10.31
N ALA A 46 6.21 -5.36 10.01
CA ALA A 46 7.43 -5.22 9.21
C ALA A 46 8.61 -6.00 9.80
N GLU A 47 8.87 -5.85 11.09
CA GLU A 47 9.96 -6.59 11.76
C GLU A 47 9.74 -8.10 11.70
N ALA A 48 8.50 -8.57 11.91
CA ALA A 48 8.18 -9.98 11.77
C ALA A 48 8.39 -10.49 10.34
N LEU A 49 8.00 -9.68 9.33
CA LEU A 49 8.23 -9.99 7.91
C LEU A 49 9.72 -10.14 7.60
N PHE A 50 10.53 -9.15 7.98
CA PHE A 50 11.97 -9.21 7.74
C PHE A 50 12.64 -10.40 8.45
N GLU A 51 12.23 -10.73 9.67
CA GLU A 51 12.72 -11.91 10.37
C GLU A 51 12.34 -13.21 9.67
N VAL A 52 11.12 -13.32 9.14
CA VAL A 52 10.69 -14.49 8.35
C VAL A 52 11.53 -14.63 7.09
N LEU A 53 11.76 -13.53 6.36
CA LEU A 53 12.59 -13.55 5.16
C LEU A 53 14.02 -14.03 5.49
N GLU A 54 14.60 -13.52 6.56
CA GLU A 54 15.94 -13.91 7.01
C GLU A 54 15.99 -15.39 7.45
N GLU A 55 15.04 -15.85 8.28
CA GLU A 55 15.00 -17.22 8.80
C GLU A 55 14.74 -18.28 7.72
N GLN A 56 13.96 -17.94 6.71
CA GLN A 56 13.64 -18.84 5.59
C GLN A 56 14.65 -18.73 4.44
N GLY A 57 15.61 -17.80 4.50
CA GLY A 57 16.53 -17.52 3.41
C GLY A 57 15.87 -16.94 2.16
N TRP A 58 14.67 -16.36 2.29
CA TRP A 58 13.97 -15.71 1.19
C TRP A 58 14.43 -14.29 1.00
N LYS A 59 14.32 -13.78 -0.24
CA LYS A 59 14.72 -12.41 -0.56
C LYS A 59 13.55 -11.66 -1.20
N ALA A 60 13.36 -10.43 -0.76
CA ALA A 60 12.47 -9.51 -1.41
C ALA A 60 13.27 -8.55 -2.30
N SER A 61 12.90 -8.45 -3.56
CA SER A 61 13.40 -7.43 -4.49
C SER A 61 12.63 -6.12 -4.36
N TYR A 62 11.45 -6.19 -3.78
CA TYR A 62 10.55 -5.06 -3.59
C TYR A 62 9.68 -5.28 -2.36
N ILE A 63 9.60 -4.26 -1.50
CA ILE A 63 8.58 -4.13 -0.45
C ILE A 63 8.02 -2.73 -0.58
N ARG A 64 6.69 -2.60 -0.74
CA ARG A 64 6.05 -1.31 -0.93
C ARG A 64 6.27 -0.40 0.29
N ASP A 65 6.85 0.78 0.08
CA ASP A 65 6.86 1.85 1.07
C ASP A 65 5.63 2.74 0.85
N ALA A 66 4.64 2.66 1.72
CA ALA A 66 3.40 3.42 1.61
C ALA A 66 3.57 4.89 2.06
N LYS A 67 4.69 5.51 1.68
CA LYS A 67 4.98 6.92 1.93
C LYS A 67 4.40 7.79 0.82
N GLU A 68 3.49 8.69 1.17
CA GLU A 68 2.87 9.60 0.20
C GLU A 68 3.11 11.08 0.59
N PRO A 69 3.57 11.95 -0.33
CA PRO A 69 3.92 13.34 -0.02
C PRO A 69 2.67 14.19 0.25
N PHE A 70 2.37 14.42 1.51
CA PHE A 70 1.18 15.12 2.00
C PHE A 70 0.96 16.51 1.37
N PHE A 71 2.00 17.34 1.32
CA PHE A 71 1.87 18.75 0.92
C PHE A 71 1.53 18.96 -0.56
N VAL A 72 1.73 17.97 -1.42
CA VAL A 72 1.37 18.06 -2.85
C VAL A 72 -0.13 18.24 -3.01
N PHE A 73 -0.93 17.58 -2.17
CA PHE A 73 -2.39 17.65 -2.21
C PHE A 73 -2.95 19.02 -1.79
N LEU A 74 -2.22 19.78 -0.99
CA LEU A 74 -2.63 21.10 -0.54
C LEU A 74 -2.41 22.19 -1.59
N GLN A 75 -1.71 21.89 -2.69
CA GLN A 75 -1.40 22.87 -3.73
C GLN A 75 -2.55 23.10 -4.72
N LYS A 76 -3.56 22.24 -4.73
CA LYS A 76 -4.71 22.30 -5.64
C LYS A 76 -6.02 22.40 -4.87
N THR A 77 -6.44 23.62 -4.58
CA THR A 77 -7.66 23.87 -3.79
C THR A 77 -8.93 23.37 -4.46
N SER A 78 -8.97 23.28 -5.80
CA SER A 78 -10.08 22.70 -6.57
C SER A 78 -10.38 21.25 -6.20
N LEU A 79 -9.38 20.52 -5.71
CA LEU A 79 -9.52 19.10 -5.36
C LEU A 79 -9.92 18.84 -3.90
N TYR A 80 -9.98 19.87 -3.04
CA TYR A 80 -10.21 19.68 -1.60
C TYR A 80 -11.52 18.96 -1.27
N LYS A 81 -12.56 19.17 -2.08
CA LYS A 81 -13.87 18.51 -1.89
C LYS A 81 -13.82 16.97 -2.12
N THR A 82 -12.79 16.49 -2.81
CA THR A 82 -12.63 15.07 -3.12
C THR A 82 -11.84 14.31 -2.05
N TYR A 83 -11.16 15.03 -1.17
CA TYR A 83 -10.35 14.42 -0.13
C TYR A 83 -11.18 14.02 1.08
N ARG A 84 -11.04 12.78 1.52
CA ARG A 84 -11.67 12.28 2.73
C ARG A 84 -10.75 12.50 3.93
N PRO A 85 -11.22 13.12 5.04
CA PRO A 85 -10.37 13.36 6.22
C PRO A 85 -9.67 12.10 6.75
N VAL A 86 -10.36 10.96 6.70
CA VAL A 86 -9.81 9.66 7.14
C VAL A 86 -8.57 9.26 6.33
N ASN A 87 -8.52 9.61 5.04
CA ASN A 87 -7.38 9.30 4.18
C ASN A 87 -6.14 10.14 4.56
N PHE A 88 -6.34 11.38 5.03
CA PHE A 88 -5.26 12.18 5.59
C PHE A 88 -4.70 11.58 6.88
N VAL A 89 -5.57 11.08 7.76
CA VAL A 89 -5.13 10.39 9.00
C VAL A 89 -4.32 9.15 8.63
N LYS A 90 -4.80 8.33 7.68
CA LYS A 90 -4.08 7.16 7.17
C LYS A 90 -2.72 7.56 6.57
N ASN A 91 -2.69 8.62 5.77
CA ASN A 91 -1.46 9.13 5.17
C ASN A 91 -0.42 9.53 6.24
N ILE A 92 -0.84 10.30 7.25
CA ILE A 92 0.04 10.70 8.36
C ILE A 92 0.60 9.49 9.08
N LEU A 93 -0.26 8.52 9.42
CA LEU A 93 0.13 7.28 10.09
C LEU A 93 1.14 6.47 9.26
N LEU A 94 0.84 6.25 7.97
CA LEU A 94 1.72 5.49 7.08
C LEU A 94 3.05 6.21 6.82
N ASN A 95 3.04 7.54 6.69
CA ASN A 95 4.26 8.34 6.61
C ASN A 95 5.11 8.21 7.89
N TYR A 96 4.48 8.18 9.06
CA TYR A 96 5.16 7.96 10.33
C TYR A 96 5.76 6.53 10.39
N CYS A 97 5.00 5.51 10.04
CA CYS A 97 5.50 4.13 9.96
C CYS A 97 6.67 4.02 8.96
N SER A 98 6.54 4.63 7.78
CA SER A 98 7.63 4.70 6.80
C SER A 98 8.89 5.32 7.39
N ALA A 99 8.76 6.43 8.13
CA ALA A 99 9.91 7.08 8.78
C ALA A 99 10.62 6.14 9.77
N LEU A 100 9.86 5.38 10.56
CA LEU A 100 10.41 4.38 11.50
C LEU A 100 11.13 3.24 10.78
N LEU A 101 10.63 2.83 9.61
CA LEU A 101 11.12 1.67 8.87
C LEU A 101 12.23 2.01 7.85
N GLN A 102 12.53 3.29 7.60
CA GLN A 102 13.49 3.70 6.57
C GLN A 102 14.86 3.04 6.68
N LYS A 103 15.38 2.90 7.91
CA LYS A 103 16.66 2.22 8.12
C LYS A 103 16.58 0.74 7.75
N ARG A 104 15.48 0.07 8.09
CA ARG A 104 15.26 -1.35 7.80
C ARG A 104 15.14 -1.58 6.29
N PHE A 105 14.33 -0.78 5.61
CA PHE A 105 14.21 -0.82 4.15
C PHE A 105 15.56 -0.61 3.44
N ARG A 106 16.33 0.39 3.87
CA ARG A 106 17.65 0.66 3.29
C ARG A 106 18.62 -0.49 3.50
N ASN A 107 18.66 -1.07 4.71
CA ASN A 107 19.51 -2.23 5.01
C ASN A 107 19.11 -3.46 4.19
N ALA A 108 17.84 -3.61 3.84
CA ALA A 108 17.33 -4.65 2.96
C ALA A 108 17.49 -4.34 1.47
N GLY A 109 18.16 -3.23 1.11
CA GLY A 109 18.41 -2.85 -0.28
C GLY A 109 17.19 -2.30 -1.03
N MET A 110 16.11 -1.95 -0.31
CA MET A 110 14.91 -1.41 -0.95
C MET A 110 15.17 -0.01 -1.50
N LYS A 111 14.73 0.22 -2.75
CA LYS A 111 14.80 1.56 -3.36
C LYS A 111 13.80 2.50 -2.70
N PRO A 112 14.21 3.75 -2.39
CA PRO A 112 13.28 4.71 -1.82
C PRO A 112 12.20 5.07 -2.83
N MET A 113 10.94 5.14 -2.36
CA MET A 113 9.79 5.42 -3.23
C MET A 113 8.77 6.35 -2.55
N TYR A 114 7.90 6.92 -3.36
CA TYR A 114 6.62 7.46 -2.97
C TYR A 114 5.51 6.60 -3.56
N LEU A 115 4.50 6.32 -2.76
CA LEU A 115 3.24 5.77 -3.20
C LEU A 115 2.26 6.93 -3.37
N TRP A 116 1.55 6.98 -4.50
CA TRP A 116 0.46 7.93 -4.72
C TRP A 116 -0.84 7.17 -4.96
N GLY A 117 -1.88 7.48 -4.20
CA GLY A 117 -3.19 6.85 -4.28
C GLY A 117 -3.80 6.53 -2.91
N LEU A 118 -3.19 7.00 -1.81
CA LEU A 118 -3.74 6.84 -0.46
C LEU A 118 -4.78 7.93 -0.16
N ILE A 119 -4.40 9.21 -0.30
CA ILE A 119 -5.31 10.34 -0.05
C ILE A 119 -6.47 10.34 -1.04
N MET A 120 -6.18 10.00 -2.29
CA MET A 120 -7.16 9.98 -3.38
C MET A 120 -7.71 8.57 -3.66
N SER A 121 -7.62 7.64 -2.73
CA SER A 121 -8.13 6.28 -2.93
C SER A 121 -9.59 6.27 -3.35
N GLY A 122 -9.90 5.64 -4.48
CA GLY A 122 -11.21 5.65 -5.14
C GLY A 122 -11.50 6.86 -6.02
N HIS A 123 -10.53 7.79 -6.16
CA HIS A 123 -10.68 9.03 -6.95
C HIS A 123 -9.46 9.31 -7.84
N MET A 124 -8.78 8.27 -8.31
CA MET A 124 -7.61 8.37 -9.18
C MET A 124 -8.02 8.41 -10.67
N ASP A 125 -8.91 9.35 -11.04
CA ASP A 125 -9.31 9.57 -12.42
C ASP A 125 -8.30 10.42 -13.21
N GLU A 126 -8.45 10.41 -14.52
CA GLU A 126 -7.55 11.08 -15.45
C GLU A 126 -7.40 12.58 -15.18
N GLU A 127 -8.49 13.28 -14.88
CA GLU A 127 -8.45 14.72 -14.65
C GLU A 127 -7.63 15.07 -13.40
N ARG A 128 -7.85 14.36 -12.28
CA ARG A 128 -7.14 14.58 -11.03
C ARG A 128 -5.67 14.19 -11.15
N ILE A 129 -5.39 13.09 -11.87
CA ILE A 129 -4.01 12.67 -12.15
C ILE A 129 -3.29 13.75 -12.95
N ARG A 130 -3.85 14.24 -14.04
CA ARG A 130 -3.25 15.30 -14.87
C ARG A 130 -2.93 16.56 -14.06
N GLN A 131 -3.77 16.92 -13.09
CA GLN A 131 -3.56 18.10 -12.26
C GLN A 131 -2.42 17.97 -11.25
N LEU A 132 -2.17 16.76 -10.73
CA LEU A 132 -1.21 16.52 -9.63
C LEU A 132 0.08 15.85 -10.10
N LEU A 133 0.07 15.11 -11.21
CA LEU A 133 1.22 14.33 -11.68
C LEU A 133 2.51 15.16 -11.79
N PRO A 134 2.50 16.36 -12.40
CA PRO A 134 3.74 17.16 -12.50
C PRO A 134 4.34 17.50 -11.13
N ASN A 135 3.48 17.76 -10.14
CA ASN A 135 3.94 18.10 -8.79
C ASN A 135 4.44 16.85 -8.03
N MET A 136 3.81 15.69 -8.27
CA MET A 136 4.24 14.42 -7.71
C MET A 136 5.59 13.97 -8.28
N GLU A 137 5.76 14.04 -9.60
CA GLU A 137 7.02 13.73 -10.28
C GLU A 137 8.16 14.64 -9.80
N LYS A 138 7.93 15.95 -9.83
CA LYS A 138 8.92 16.93 -9.33
C LYS A 138 9.31 16.66 -7.88
N LYS A 139 8.34 16.24 -7.04
CA LYS A 139 8.60 15.91 -5.64
C LYS A 139 9.41 14.62 -5.51
N ALA A 140 9.11 13.62 -6.33
CA ALA A 140 9.84 12.36 -6.35
C ALA A 140 11.28 12.56 -6.82
N GLU A 141 11.49 13.26 -7.93
CA GLU A 141 12.81 13.60 -8.49
C GLU A 141 13.66 14.39 -7.49
N HIS A 142 13.10 15.47 -6.91
CA HIS A 142 13.81 16.28 -5.93
C HIS A 142 14.31 15.49 -4.73
N ASN A 143 13.60 14.44 -4.33
CA ASN A 143 13.97 13.60 -3.19
C ASN A 143 14.68 12.28 -3.60
N GLY A 144 15.02 12.10 -4.88
CA GLY A 144 15.65 10.88 -5.39
C GLY A 144 14.83 9.62 -5.12
N ARG A 145 13.50 9.71 -5.26
CA ARG A 145 12.56 8.62 -5.02
C ARG A 145 11.87 8.20 -6.31
N MET A 146 11.57 6.92 -6.43
CA MET A 146 10.62 6.45 -7.45
C MET A 146 9.21 6.90 -7.08
N LEU A 147 8.35 7.09 -8.08
CA LEU A 147 6.92 7.31 -7.90
C LEU A 147 6.16 6.06 -8.35
N GLU A 148 5.40 5.49 -7.44
CA GLU A 148 4.43 4.44 -7.72
C GLU A 148 3.02 5.03 -7.63
N ILE A 149 2.18 4.74 -8.61
CA ILE A 149 0.79 5.19 -8.65
C ILE A 149 -0.11 3.99 -8.42
N LEU A 150 -0.97 4.06 -7.39
CA LEU A 150 -1.88 2.99 -7.00
C LEU A 150 -3.29 3.31 -7.47
N PHE A 151 -3.83 2.45 -8.32
CA PHE A 151 -5.21 2.49 -8.76
C PHE A 151 -6.01 1.36 -8.13
N HIS A 152 -7.31 1.59 -7.97
CA HIS A 152 -8.29 0.59 -7.53
C HIS A 152 -9.37 0.44 -8.61
N PRO A 153 -9.01 0.00 -9.82
CA PRO A 153 -9.97 -0.09 -10.93
C PRO A 153 -11.01 -1.17 -10.65
N GLY A 154 -12.19 -0.94 -11.20
CA GLY A 154 -13.28 -1.90 -11.13
C GLY A 154 -14.34 -1.54 -10.10
N GLN A 155 -15.56 -1.86 -10.45
CA GLN A 155 -16.76 -1.75 -9.64
C GLN A 155 -17.39 -3.13 -9.56
N VAL A 156 -17.89 -3.47 -8.39
CA VAL A 156 -18.66 -4.71 -8.15
C VAL A 156 -20.12 -4.28 -8.00
N LEU A 157 -21.04 -5.00 -8.63
CA LEU A 157 -22.46 -4.81 -8.38
C LEU A 157 -22.84 -5.41 -7.02
N ARG A 158 -23.81 -4.81 -6.34
CA ARG A 158 -24.20 -5.29 -5.01
C ARG A 158 -24.67 -6.75 -5.01
N GLU A 159 -25.28 -7.17 -6.13
CA GLU A 159 -25.75 -8.55 -6.33
C GLU A 159 -24.62 -9.56 -6.50
N GLU A 160 -23.40 -9.10 -6.81
CA GLU A 160 -22.22 -9.95 -6.95
C GLU A 160 -21.48 -10.19 -5.61
N ILE A 161 -21.91 -9.50 -4.55
CA ILE A 161 -21.30 -9.62 -3.23
C ILE A 161 -22.00 -10.76 -2.49
N SER A 162 -21.23 -11.75 -2.02
CA SER A 162 -21.78 -12.85 -1.23
C SER A 162 -22.33 -12.36 0.13
N ASP A 163 -23.38 -13.02 0.62
CA ASP A 163 -24.01 -12.71 1.93
C ASP A 163 -23.05 -12.90 3.12
N GLU A 164 -21.95 -13.63 2.91
CA GLU A 164 -20.90 -13.82 3.91
C GLU A 164 -20.05 -12.56 4.12
N PHE A 165 -20.08 -11.60 3.17
CA PHE A 165 -19.33 -10.37 3.24
C PHE A 165 -20.18 -9.27 3.88
N SER A 166 -20.11 -9.14 5.21
CA SER A 166 -21.01 -8.32 6.03
C SER A 166 -20.46 -6.93 6.43
N GLN A 167 -19.29 -6.54 5.94
CA GLN A 167 -18.69 -5.22 6.28
C GLN A 167 -19.27 -4.12 5.39
N GLU A 168 -20.27 -3.41 5.87
CA GLU A 168 -20.98 -2.37 5.10
C GLU A 168 -20.06 -1.28 4.53
N ASP A 169 -19.05 -0.83 5.27
CA ASP A 169 -18.09 0.18 4.80
C ASP A 169 -17.25 -0.34 3.63
N ALA A 170 -16.87 -1.62 3.67
CA ALA A 170 -16.13 -2.26 2.59
C ALA A 170 -17.03 -2.49 1.37
N ILE A 171 -18.29 -2.89 1.58
CA ILE A 171 -19.30 -3.01 0.52
C ILE A 171 -19.48 -1.65 -0.15
N ALA A 172 -19.73 -0.58 0.62
CA ALA A 172 -19.89 0.77 0.09
C ALA A 172 -18.67 1.22 -0.74
N PHE A 173 -17.46 0.87 -0.32
CA PHE A 173 -16.25 1.16 -1.09
C PHE A 173 -16.22 0.38 -2.42
N HIS A 174 -16.55 -0.91 -2.42
CA HIS A 174 -16.48 -1.75 -3.62
C HIS A 174 -17.59 -1.45 -4.64
N VAL A 175 -18.79 -1.05 -4.20
CA VAL A 175 -19.91 -0.67 -5.09
C VAL A 175 -19.88 0.81 -5.49
N SER A 176 -18.92 1.60 -4.97
CA SER A 176 -18.85 3.03 -5.25
C SER A 176 -18.64 3.28 -6.76
N PRO A 177 -19.45 4.14 -7.38
CA PRO A 177 -19.27 4.54 -8.77
C PRO A 177 -17.94 5.27 -9.00
N ASP A 178 -17.35 5.84 -7.96
CA ASP A 178 -16.06 6.53 -8.04
C ASP A 178 -14.94 5.60 -8.53
N ARG A 179 -15.03 4.29 -8.23
CA ARG A 179 -14.05 3.30 -8.69
C ARG A 179 -14.13 2.99 -10.18
N SER A 180 -15.27 3.24 -10.80
CA SER A 180 -15.44 3.05 -12.25
C SER A 180 -14.66 4.08 -13.09
N VAL A 181 -14.27 5.21 -12.48
CA VAL A 181 -13.51 6.28 -13.13
C VAL A 181 -11.99 6.12 -13.02
N GLU A 182 -11.52 5.16 -12.23
CA GLU A 182 -10.09 4.79 -12.14
C GLU A 182 -9.63 3.86 -13.28
N LYS A 183 -10.25 3.99 -14.47
CA LYS A 183 -9.93 3.16 -15.64
C LYS A 183 -8.81 3.76 -16.48
#